data_fc4e54c4da979e103b4d5758d76de34a
#
_entry.id   fc4e54c4da979e103b4d5758d76de34a
#
_cell.length_a   1.000
_cell.length_b   1.000
_cell.length_c   1.000
_cell.angle_alpha   90.00
_cell.angle_beta   90.00
_cell.angle_gamma   90.00
#
_symmetry.space_group_name_H-M   'P 1'
#
loop_
_entity.id
_entity.type
_entity.pdbx_description
1 polymer ?
#
loop_
_entity_poly.entity_id
_entity_poly.type
_entity_poly.pdbx_seq_one_letter_code
_entity_poly.pdbx_strand_id
1 'polypeptide(L)'
;MKMVKSLLLSSAAGLLAVGGAQAADLPVKAKAVEYVKVCSLYGAGFYYIPGTDTCVKFGGYVRYEAYHNSPGGAFATANAAGYMDRHTNVWAQHARWRFTADVRSQTEYGTLRSYWSVGFNYHNGPDSLTAAASAMAFERAFIQFAGFTFGRAESMYAFYNGAAYGLVPTALDGSTGPGGINIAAYTAQFGNGVSATISLEDSQNRSGGVVDAGSATTGNNNFGITTASTGSPTPAFVGFLTGTADTSGNRTPDIVGNIRVDQAWGSAQIMGALHEVGGRYYTQDLAGSCATGLTNTTLCGHPDDKWGWAVGAGLTLKMPWNANDTLSGMISYSKGAIRYVAQLNQNTLLHKQGVAVGHYNDAVYGNPVAGYDGSLQLTESWGGTIAFEHYWTPALRQSLIFGYQSVSFNDTVKASLTTCTSAPTGTVRPDCDPDWSMWRLGSRVMWNPVQNLDVGLEVFYSKVNTAFAGQTIAGNASQGLGGTYVVQDENLWSAAFRVQRNFWP
;
A
#
# COMPACT_ATOMS: atom_id res chain seq x y z
N MET A 1 10.05 -67.45 -43.30
CA MET A 1 8.66 -67.84 -43.03
C MET A 1 8.35 -68.32 -41.59
N LYS A 2 9.37 -68.67 -40.76
CA LYS A 2 9.09 -69.10 -39.34
C LYS A 2 8.89 -67.97 -38.39
N MET A 3 9.46 -66.75 -38.56
CA MET A 3 9.32 -65.59 -37.69
C MET A 3 7.92 -64.94 -37.77
N VAL A 4 7.30 -64.94 -38.94
CA VAL A 4 5.98 -64.29 -39.12
C VAL A 4 4.87 -65.11 -38.48
N LYS A 5 5.01 -66.47 -38.42
CA LYS A 5 4.04 -67.35 -37.75
C LYS A 5 4.11 -67.21 -36.21
N SER A 6 5.28 -66.92 -35.62
CA SER A 6 5.41 -66.67 -34.19
C SER A 6 4.78 -65.34 -33.74
N LEU A 7 4.88 -64.30 -34.59
CA LEU A 7 4.28 -62.99 -34.31
C LEU A 7 2.75 -63.01 -34.39
N LEU A 8 2.20 -63.80 -35.31
CA LEU A 8 0.75 -63.91 -35.43
C LEU A 8 0.11 -64.76 -34.32
N LEU A 9 0.83 -65.74 -33.79
CA LEU A 9 0.36 -66.56 -32.66
C LEU A 9 0.44 -65.81 -31.33
N SER A 10 1.42 -64.93 -31.13
CA SER A 10 1.55 -64.12 -29.92
C SER A 10 0.53 -62.98 -29.89
N SER A 11 0.14 -62.44 -31.03
CA SER A 11 -0.92 -61.41 -31.10
C SER A 11 -2.34 -61.98 -30.89
N ALA A 12 -2.57 -63.22 -31.33
CA ALA A 12 -3.84 -63.90 -31.09
C ALA A 12 -4.04 -64.32 -29.61
N ALA A 13 -2.95 -64.73 -28.92
CA ALA A 13 -3.00 -65.03 -27.50
C ALA A 13 -3.22 -63.78 -26.61
N GLY A 14 -2.68 -62.61 -27.04
CA GLY A 14 -2.89 -61.31 -26.36
C GLY A 14 -4.33 -60.82 -26.46
N LEU A 15 -5.03 -61.06 -27.58
CA LEU A 15 -6.40 -60.68 -27.78
C LEU A 15 -7.41 -61.60 -27.04
N LEU A 16 -7.06 -62.83 -26.79
CA LEU A 16 -7.91 -63.73 -25.96
C LEU A 16 -7.78 -63.48 -24.46
N ALA A 17 -6.63 -62.92 -24.00
CA ALA A 17 -6.44 -62.53 -22.60
C ALA A 17 -7.17 -61.24 -22.21
N VAL A 18 -7.44 -60.36 -23.17
CA VAL A 18 -8.20 -59.12 -22.94
C VAL A 18 -9.70 -59.36 -22.92
N GLY A 19 -10.20 -60.41 -23.60
CA GLY A 19 -11.62 -60.80 -23.62
C GLY A 19 -12.12 -61.48 -22.33
N GLY A 20 -11.21 -61.99 -21.49
CA GLY A 20 -11.59 -62.74 -20.27
C GLY A 20 -11.65 -61.92 -18.99
N ALA A 21 -11.32 -60.64 -19.03
CA ALA A 21 -11.29 -59.80 -17.83
C ALA A 21 -12.57 -58.95 -17.63
N GLN A 22 -13.63 -59.15 -18.38
CA GLN A 22 -14.87 -58.41 -18.27
C GLN A 22 -16.02 -59.09 -17.48
N ALA A 23 -15.72 -60.12 -16.71
CA ALA A 23 -16.77 -60.81 -15.97
C ALA A 23 -16.50 -60.92 -14.48
N ALA A 24 -16.31 -59.80 -13.81
CA ALA A 24 -16.54 -59.70 -12.37
C ALA A 24 -16.35 -58.25 -11.87
N ASP A 25 -17.24 -57.36 -12.29
CA ASP A 25 -17.56 -56.24 -11.40
C ASP A 25 -18.99 -55.75 -11.75
N LEU A 26 -19.94 -56.25 -11.02
CA LEU A 26 -21.22 -55.56 -10.91
C LEU A 26 -20.93 -54.26 -10.24
N PRO A 27 -21.13 -53.09 -10.88
CA PRO A 27 -21.01 -51.82 -10.19
C PRO A 27 -22.12 -51.81 -9.11
N VAL A 28 -21.76 -52.20 -7.90
CA VAL A 28 -22.52 -51.73 -6.75
C VAL A 28 -22.38 -50.21 -6.84
N LYS A 29 -23.45 -49.57 -7.25
CA LYS A 29 -23.57 -48.12 -7.24
C LYS A 29 -23.33 -47.72 -5.79
N ALA A 30 -22.07 -47.50 -5.43
CA ALA A 30 -21.73 -47.01 -4.13
C ALA A 30 -22.53 -45.72 -3.99
N LYS A 31 -23.46 -45.70 -3.04
CA LYS A 31 -24.20 -44.51 -2.67
C LYS A 31 -23.14 -43.49 -2.43
N ALA A 32 -23.11 -42.41 -3.23
CA ALA A 32 -22.15 -41.36 -3.07
C ALA A 32 -22.15 -40.94 -1.61
N VAL A 33 -21.09 -41.26 -0.91
CA VAL A 33 -20.94 -40.86 0.48
C VAL A 33 -20.70 -39.37 0.39
N GLU A 34 -21.68 -38.60 0.79
CA GLU A 34 -21.61 -37.14 0.84
C GLU A 34 -20.69 -36.81 2.01
N TYR A 35 -19.39 -36.85 1.75
CA TYR A 35 -18.33 -36.61 2.77
C TYR A 35 -18.34 -35.19 3.31
N VAL A 36 -19.01 -34.24 2.60
CA VAL A 36 -19.06 -32.81 2.95
C VAL A 36 -20.47 -32.29 2.79
N LYS A 37 -21.11 -31.92 3.90
CA LYS A 37 -22.42 -31.28 3.90
C LYS A 37 -22.26 -29.80 3.51
N VAL A 38 -22.95 -29.38 2.43
CA VAL A 38 -22.96 -27.99 1.99
C VAL A 38 -23.65 -27.10 3.03
N CYS A 39 -23.03 -25.98 3.37
CA CYS A 39 -23.60 -24.95 4.23
C CYS A 39 -24.19 -23.83 3.37
N SER A 40 -25.47 -23.94 3.00
CA SER A 40 -26.15 -22.95 2.14
C SER A 40 -26.45 -21.62 2.83
N LEU A 41 -26.45 -21.58 4.16
CA LEU A 41 -26.77 -20.38 4.96
C LEU A 41 -25.90 -19.17 4.62
N TYR A 42 -24.63 -19.39 4.28
CA TYR A 42 -23.65 -18.33 4.02
C TYR A 42 -23.26 -18.20 2.55
N GLY A 43 -24.00 -18.88 1.66
CA GLY A 43 -23.78 -18.80 0.21
C GLY A 43 -22.85 -19.90 -0.34
N ALA A 44 -22.51 -19.77 -1.62
CA ALA A 44 -21.73 -20.77 -2.34
C ALA A 44 -20.31 -20.93 -1.79
N GLY A 45 -19.82 -22.17 -1.78
CA GLY A 45 -18.47 -22.53 -1.37
C GLY A 45 -18.29 -22.76 0.14
N PHE A 46 -19.33 -22.56 0.96
CA PHE A 46 -19.29 -22.94 2.37
C PHE A 46 -19.73 -24.40 2.56
N TYR A 47 -19.05 -25.09 3.47
CA TYR A 47 -19.38 -26.44 3.91
C TYR A 47 -19.25 -26.58 5.42
N TYR A 48 -20.01 -27.47 6.02
CA TYR A 48 -19.95 -27.76 7.46
C TYR A 48 -18.67 -28.50 7.80
N ILE A 49 -18.05 -28.13 8.91
CA ILE A 49 -17.01 -28.93 9.55
C ILE A 49 -17.71 -30.14 10.15
N PRO A 50 -17.32 -31.40 9.82
CA PRO A 50 -17.99 -32.61 10.32
C PRO A 50 -18.12 -32.60 11.84
N GLY A 51 -19.35 -32.90 12.33
CA GLY A 51 -19.67 -32.94 13.75
C GLY A 51 -19.88 -31.59 14.43
N THR A 52 -19.95 -30.51 13.67
CA THR A 52 -20.16 -29.14 14.21
C THR A 52 -21.22 -28.36 13.40
N ASP A 53 -21.72 -27.25 13.97
CA ASP A 53 -22.56 -26.27 13.27
C ASP A 53 -21.75 -25.16 12.60
N THR A 54 -20.44 -25.34 12.53
CA THR A 54 -19.51 -24.36 11.95
C THR A 54 -19.35 -24.59 10.46
N CYS A 55 -19.53 -23.53 9.69
CA CYS A 55 -19.32 -23.49 8.25
C CYS A 55 -17.97 -22.86 7.92
N VAL A 56 -17.25 -23.44 6.99
CA VAL A 56 -15.96 -22.93 6.52
C VAL A 56 -15.94 -22.80 5.00
N LYS A 57 -15.34 -21.73 4.51
CA LYS A 57 -15.02 -21.52 3.10
C LYS A 57 -13.52 -21.24 2.97
N PHE A 58 -12.84 -22.03 2.16
CA PHE A 58 -11.47 -21.77 1.76
C PHE A 58 -11.45 -21.07 0.40
N GLY A 59 -10.43 -20.24 0.19
CA GLY A 59 -10.21 -19.53 -1.05
C GLY A 59 -8.76 -19.13 -1.25
N GLY A 60 -8.50 -18.42 -2.31
CA GLY A 60 -7.17 -17.91 -2.60
C GLY A 60 -6.85 -17.90 -4.08
N TYR A 61 -5.59 -17.69 -4.37
CA TYR A 61 -5.07 -17.66 -5.75
C TYR A 61 -3.59 -18.00 -5.82
N VAL A 62 -3.16 -18.41 -7.02
CA VAL A 62 -1.75 -18.38 -7.43
C VAL A 62 -1.61 -17.30 -8.50
N ARG A 63 -0.56 -16.49 -8.39
CA ARG A 63 -0.33 -15.33 -9.24
C ARG A 63 1.11 -15.28 -9.68
N TYR A 64 1.31 -14.91 -10.94
CA TYR A 64 2.57 -14.45 -11.48
C TYR A 64 2.42 -13.02 -11.96
N GLU A 65 3.39 -12.19 -11.67
CA GLU A 65 3.45 -10.79 -12.11
C GLU A 65 4.84 -10.47 -12.65
N ALA A 66 4.87 -9.63 -13.67
CA ALA A 66 6.09 -9.04 -14.18
C ALA A 66 5.89 -7.53 -14.27
N TYR A 67 6.90 -6.77 -13.87
CA TYR A 67 6.86 -5.31 -13.81
C TYR A 67 8.03 -4.72 -14.58
N HIS A 68 7.77 -3.60 -15.25
CA HIS A 68 8.78 -2.74 -15.81
C HIS A 68 8.68 -1.37 -15.16
N ASN A 69 9.79 -0.87 -14.62
CA ASN A 69 9.87 0.39 -13.88
C ASN A 69 8.92 0.52 -12.67
N SER A 70 8.43 -0.59 -12.13
CA SER A 70 7.57 -0.58 -10.93
C SER A 70 7.67 -1.92 -10.21
N PRO A 71 8.79 -2.26 -9.58
CA PRO A 71 8.93 -3.51 -8.84
C PRO A 71 8.05 -3.50 -7.59
N GLY A 72 6.76 -3.86 -7.76
CA GLY A 72 5.84 -4.08 -6.63
C GLY A 72 5.41 -2.84 -5.85
N GLY A 73 5.68 -1.64 -6.34
CA GLY A 73 5.38 -0.40 -5.65
C GLY A 73 4.97 0.74 -6.57
N ALA A 74 4.53 1.81 -5.95
CA ALA A 74 3.97 2.98 -6.60
C ALA A 74 4.98 3.75 -7.47
N PHE A 75 6.24 3.64 -7.20
CA PHE A 75 7.34 4.17 -7.98
C PHE A 75 8.38 3.08 -8.16
N ALA A 76 9.12 3.13 -9.26
CA ALA A 76 10.33 2.39 -9.34
C ALA A 76 11.14 2.72 -8.09
N THR A 77 11.19 1.79 -7.20
CA THR A 77 12.11 1.93 -6.10
C THR A 77 13.48 1.86 -6.73
N ALA A 78 14.10 2.96 -6.71
CA ALA A 78 15.51 3.06 -6.67
C ALA A 78 16.13 1.92 -5.84
N ASN A 79 17.40 1.65 -5.99
CA ASN A 79 18.16 0.79 -5.08
C ASN A 79 17.90 1.20 -3.61
N ALA A 80 18.40 0.44 -2.66
CA ALA A 80 18.23 0.71 -1.23
C ALA A 80 18.60 2.15 -0.79
N ALA A 81 19.27 2.92 -1.65
CA ALA A 81 19.64 4.31 -1.43
C ALA A 81 18.71 5.32 -2.13
N GLY A 82 17.66 4.87 -2.82
CA GLY A 82 16.68 5.77 -3.43
C GLY A 82 16.95 6.18 -4.89
N TYR A 83 17.89 5.54 -5.61
CA TYR A 83 18.28 5.95 -6.95
C TYR A 83 17.94 4.91 -8.01
N MET A 84 17.57 5.38 -9.20
CA MET A 84 17.56 4.55 -10.41
C MET A 84 18.88 4.77 -11.15
N ASP A 85 19.78 3.83 -10.99
CA ASP A 85 21.05 3.79 -11.71
C ASP A 85 21.18 2.50 -12.54
N ARG A 86 22.38 2.23 -13.04
CA ARG A 86 22.65 1.01 -13.80
C ARG A 86 22.52 -0.28 -12.97
N HIS A 87 22.54 -0.20 -11.64
CA HIS A 87 22.37 -1.35 -10.74
C HIS A 87 20.90 -1.62 -10.42
N THR A 88 19.99 -0.68 -10.73
CA THR A 88 18.56 -0.82 -10.45
C THR A 88 17.91 -1.81 -11.39
N ASN A 89 17.22 -2.80 -10.84
CA ASN A 89 16.41 -3.73 -11.62
C ASN A 89 15.16 -3.02 -12.12
N VAL A 90 15.15 -2.61 -13.38
CA VAL A 90 13.96 -2.04 -14.05
C VAL A 90 12.95 -3.12 -14.43
N TRP A 91 13.33 -4.38 -14.37
CA TRP A 91 12.48 -5.54 -14.60
C TRP A 91 12.40 -6.38 -13.31
N ALA A 92 11.19 -6.52 -12.78
CA ALA A 92 10.94 -7.33 -11.61
C ALA A 92 9.90 -8.41 -11.90
N GLN A 93 10.04 -9.55 -11.24
CA GLN A 93 9.12 -10.67 -11.31
C GLN A 93 8.66 -11.04 -9.91
N HIS A 94 7.40 -11.42 -9.80
CA HIS A 94 6.76 -11.74 -8.53
C HIS A 94 5.88 -12.97 -8.72
N ALA A 95 6.13 -14.00 -7.94
CA ALA A 95 5.24 -15.13 -7.78
C ALA A 95 4.57 -15.04 -6.40
N ARG A 96 3.27 -15.22 -6.35
CA ARG A 96 2.50 -15.13 -5.10
C ARG A 96 1.48 -16.24 -5.00
N TRP A 97 1.40 -16.86 -3.84
CA TRP A 97 0.30 -17.71 -3.43
C TRP A 97 -0.43 -17.06 -2.25
N ARG A 98 -1.74 -16.97 -2.33
CA ARG A 98 -2.60 -16.47 -1.24
C ARG A 98 -3.59 -17.54 -0.85
N PHE A 99 -3.78 -17.70 0.45
CA PHE A 99 -4.79 -18.57 1.03
C PHE A 99 -5.68 -17.79 1.97
N THR A 100 -6.99 -18.07 1.92
CA THR A 100 -7.99 -17.44 2.79
C THR A 100 -8.89 -18.49 3.42
N ALA A 101 -9.33 -18.24 4.65
CA ALA A 101 -10.39 -18.98 5.30
C ALA A 101 -11.42 -18.03 5.90
N ASP A 102 -12.70 -18.33 5.67
CA ASP A 102 -13.86 -17.64 6.22
C ASP A 102 -14.66 -18.67 7.01
N VAL A 103 -14.68 -18.53 8.32
CA VAL A 103 -15.29 -19.48 9.27
C VAL A 103 -16.47 -18.78 9.93
N ARG A 104 -17.65 -19.39 9.90
CA ARG A 104 -18.90 -18.79 10.40
C ARG A 104 -19.72 -19.80 11.20
N SER A 105 -20.29 -19.32 12.29
CA SER A 105 -21.26 -20.05 13.12
C SER A 105 -22.42 -19.13 13.43
N GLN A 106 -23.64 -19.70 13.44
CA GLN A 106 -24.82 -18.95 13.87
C GLN A 106 -24.93 -19.01 15.39
N THR A 107 -25.18 -17.84 16.01
CA THR A 107 -25.44 -17.71 17.45
C THR A 107 -26.78 -17.00 17.71
N GLU A 108 -27.21 -16.96 18.94
CA GLU A 108 -28.41 -16.19 19.34
C GLU A 108 -28.27 -14.67 19.13
N TYR A 109 -27.01 -14.14 19.10
CA TYR A 109 -26.69 -12.73 18.86
C TYR A 109 -26.31 -12.45 17.39
N GLY A 110 -26.51 -13.40 16.47
CA GLY A 110 -26.17 -13.30 15.07
C GLY A 110 -24.96 -14.14 14.66
N THR A 111 -24.42 -13.87 13.49
CA THR A 111 -23.30 -14.63 12.95
C THR A 111 -21.98 -14.27 13.65
N LEU A 112 -21.33 -15.27 14.26
CA LEU A 112 -19.93 -15.18 14.64
C LEU A 112 -19.07 -15.56 13.44
N ARG A 113 -18.18 -14.68 13.01
CA ARG A 113 -17.28 -14.86 11.86
C ARG A 113 -15.83 -14.70 12.28
N SER A 114 -14.99 -15.63 11.85
CA SER A 114 -13.54 -15.49 11.86
C SER A 114 -13.02 -15.55 10.43
N TYR A 115 -12.17 -14.61 10.07
CA TYR A 115 -11.59 -14.56 8.73
C TYR A 115 -10.09 -14.36 8.82
N TRP A 116 -9.34 -15.07 8.00
CA TRP A 116 -7.91 -14.83 7.85
C TRP A 116 -7.45 -15.00 6.41
N SER A 117 -6.35 -14.32 6.08
CA SER A 117 -5.70 -14.33 4.77
C SER A 117 -4.19 -14.22 4.96
N VAL A 118 -3.48 -15.14 4.35
CA VAL A 118 -2.02 -15.15 4.32
C VAL A 118 -1.54 -15.32 2.88
N GLY A 119 -0.49 -14.59 2.53
CA GLY A 119 0.18 -14.70 1.24
C GLY A 119 1.64 -15.10 1.42
N PHE A 120 2.17 -15.85 0.46
CA PHE A 120 3.59 -16.12 0.34
C PHE A 120 4.06 -15.50 -0.97
N ASN A 121 5.09 -14.69 -0.89
CA ASN A 121 5.65 -13.95 -1.99
C ASN A 121 7.07 -14.42 -2.28
N TYR A 122 7.41 -14.50 -3.56
CA TYR A 122 8.78 -14.65 -4.01
C TYR A 122 9.02 -13.63 -5.12
N HIS A 123 9.98 -12.74 -4.93
CA HIS A 123 10.30 -11.68 -5.90
C HIS A 123 11.80 -11.48 -5.99
N ASN A 124 12.28 -11.06 -7.15
CA ASN A 124 13.64 -10.56 -7.28
C ASN A 124 13.75 -9.19 -6.59
N GLY A 125 14.91 -8.92 -6.01
CA GLY A 125 15.17 -7.67 -5.29
C GLY A 125 15.13 -6.42 -6.18
N PRO A 126 15.07 -5.23 -5.58
CA PRO A 126 14.97 -3.95 -6.30
C PRO A 126 16.25 -3.58 -7.06
N ASP A 127 17.37 -4.15 -6.72
CA ASP A 127 18.64 -3.94 -7.42
C ASP A 127 19.37 -5.26 -7.68
N SER A 128 20.40 -5.22 -8.55
CA SER A 128 21.16 -6.42 -8.93
C SER A 128 21.99 -7.02 -7.79
N LEU A 129 22.17 -6.28 -6.70
CA LEU A 129 22.93 -6.70 -5.51
C LEU A 129 22.04 -7.36 -4.46
N THR A 130 20.73 -7.17 -4.57
CA THR A 130 19.75 -7.73 -3.64
C THR A 130 19.33 -9.12 -4.12
N ALA A 131 19.54 -10.11 -3.29
CA ALA A 131 19.07 -11.47 -3.57
C ALA A 131 17.55 -11.52 -3.68
N ALA A 132 17.05 -12.46 -4.49
CA ALA A 132 15.62 -12.77 -4.53
C ALA A 132 15.11 -13.08 -3.10
N ALA A 133 13.99 -12.49 -2.74
CA ALA A 133 13.44 -12.61 -1.41
C ALA A 133 12.12 -13.39 -1.41
N SER A 134 11.95 -14.22 -0.38
CA SER A 134 10.67 -14.82 -0.05
C SER A 134 10.13 -14.20 1.25
N ALA A 135 8.87 -13.87 1.27
CA ALA A 135 8.24 -13.27 2.42
C ALA A 135 6.83 -13.81 2.65
N MET A 136 6.49 -14.04 3.89
CA MET A 136 5.12 -14.28 4.31
C MET A 136 4.42 -12.93 4.54
N ALA A 137 3.30 -12.71 3.89
CA ALA A 137 2.45 -11.55 4.08
C ALA A 137 1.22 -11.94 4.89
N PHE A 138 1.18 -11.53 6.15
CA PHE A 138 0.01 -11.65 7.00
C PHE A 138 -0.94 -10.49 6.70
N GLU A 139 -2.03 -10.76 5.95
CA GLU A 139 -2.86 -9.69 5.39
C GLU A 139 -4.06 -9.37 6.26
N ARG A 140 -4.84 -10.37 6.61
CA ARG A 140 -6.08 -10.22 7.38
C ARG A 140 -6.15 -11.28 8.45
N ALA A 141 -6.63 -10.92 9.63
CA ALA A 141 -7.06 -11.85 10.66
C ALA A 141 -7.97 -11.09 11.62
N PHE A 142 -9.27 -11.34 11.53
CA PHE A 142 -10.24 -10.62 12.34
C PHE A 142 -11.42 -11.51 12.75
N ILE A 143 -12.08 -11.09 13.81
CA ILE A 143 -13.34 -11.63 14.33
C ILE A 143 -14.42 -10.57 14.13
N GLN A 144 -15.59 -11.00 13.64
CA GLN A 144 -16.79 -10.17 13.57
C GLN A 144 -17.91 -10.81 14.37
N PHE A 145 -18.55 -10.01 15.22
CA PHE A 145 -19.66 -10.46 16.05
C PHE A 145 -20.52 -9.30 16.51
N ALA A 146 -21.83 -9.38 16.36
CA ALA A 146 -22.82 -8.40 16.85
C ALA A 146 -22.49 -6.93 16.47
N GLY A 147 -22.00 -6.71 15.24
CA GLY A 147 -21.58 -5.38 14.75
C GLY A 147 -20.14 -5.01 15.08
N PHE A 148 -19.47 -5.73 15.97
CA PHE A 148 -18.05 -5.52 16.28
C PHE A 148 -17.13 -6.19 15.27
N THR A 149 -15.97 -5.57 15.03
CA THR A 149 -14.84 -6.15 14.27
C THR A 149 -13.57 -5.92 15.07
N PHE A 150 -12.85 -6.99 15.37
CA PHE A 150 -11.59 -6.97 16.11
C PHE A 150 -10.50 -7.70 15.34
N GLY A 151 -9.33 -7.10 15.22
CA GLY A 151 -8.15 -7.71 14.62
C GLY A 151 -7.63 -6.96 13.41
N ARG A 152 -6.85 -7.65 12.56
CA ARG A 152 -6.25 -7.05 11.37
C ARG A 152 -7.23 -7.06 10.22
N ALA A 153 -7.77 -5.90 9.89
CA ALA A 153 -8.76 -5.68 8.83
C ALA A 153 -8.45 -4.42 8.03
N GLU A 154 -9.23 -4.13 7.02
CA GLU A 154 -9.14 -2.84 6.31
C GLU A 154 -9.58 -1.71 7.23
N SER A 155 -8.89 -0.58 7.15
CA SER A 155 -9.30 0.61 7.90
C SER A 155 -10.73 1.00 7.57
N MET A 156 -11.46 1.45 8.56
CA MET A 156 -12.83 1.98 8.38
C MET A 156 -12.86 3.34 7.66
N TYR A 157 -11.70 3.95 7.47
CA TYR A 157 -11.52 5.13 6.60
C TYR A 157 -11.48 4.76 5.12
N ALA A 158 -11.07 3.54 4.76
CA ALA A 158 -10.92 3.12 3.38
C ALA A 158 -12.28 3.01 2.68
N PHE A 159 -12.33 3.43 1.42
CA PHE A 159 -13.51 3.27 0.56
C PHE A 159 -13.14 2.69 -0.81
N TYR A 160 -12.15 3.29 -1.47
CA TYR A 160 -11.72 2.88 -2.80
C TYR A 160 -10.95 1.56 -2.75
N ASN A 161 -11.33 0.62 -3.61
CA ASN A 161 -10.60 -0.64 -3.76
C ASN A 161 -9.71 -0.60 -5.00
N GLY A 162 -8.50 -0.10 -4.87
CA GLY A 162 -7.53 0.01 -5.96
C GLY A 162 -7.26 -1.32 -6.67
N ALA A 163 -7.29 -2.45 -5.96
CA ALA A 163 -7.09 -3.77 -6.54
C ALA A 163 -8.21 -4.20 -7.50
N ALA A 164 -9.39 -3.60 -7.41
CA ALA A 164 -10.47 -3.85 -8.37
C ALA A 164 -10.17 -3.23 -9.74
N TYR A 165 -9.42 -2.13 -9.77
CA TYR A 165 -9.20 -1.32 -10.97
C TYR A 165 -7.77 -1.37 -11.50
N GLY A 166 -6.75 -1.65 -10.67
CA GLY A 166 -5.32 -1.70 -11.03
C GLY A 166 -4.69 -3.06 -10.76
N LEU A 167 -3.60 -3.38 -11.45
CA LEU A 167 -2.74 -4.52 -11.15
C LEU A 167 -1.76 -4.17 -10.03
N VAL A 168 -1.24 -2.96 -10.07
CA VAL A 168 -0.33 -2.44 -9.07
C VAL A 168 -1.15 -1.67 -8.02
N PRO A 169 -0.94 -1.90 -6.72
CA PRO A 169 -1.63 -1.15 -5.66
C PRO A 169 -1.05 0.27 -5.57
N THR A 170 -1.35 1.09 -6.56
CA THR A 170 -0.78 2.42 -6.76
C THR A 170 -1.81 3.52 -6.64
N ALA A 171 -2.92 3.22 -6.00
CA ALA A 171 -3.90 4.24 -5.70
C ALA A 171 -3.28 5.32 -4.80
N LEU A 172 -3.46 6.57 -5.17
CA LEU A 172 -3.13 7.72 -4.34
C LEU A 172 -4.33 8.03 -3.47
N ASP A 173 -4.62 7.13 -2.54
CA ASP A 173 -5.74 7.21 -1.61
C ASP A 173 -5.38 6.65 -0.23
N GLY A 174 -6.19 6.97 0.76
CA GLY A 174 -6.01 6.56 2.15
C GLY A 174 -6.38 5.10 2.46
N SER A 175 -6.61 4.25 1.46
CA SER A 175 -6.89 2.83 1.68
C SER A 175 -5.67 2.09 2.23
N THR A 176 -5.87 1.23 3.21
CA THR A 176 -4.81 0.34 3.73
C THR A 176 -4.56 -0.86 2.83
N GLY A 177 -5.30 -0.97 1.74
CA GLY A 177 -5.16 -2.03 0.76
C GLY A 177 -5.36 -3.44 1.34
N PRO A 178 -4.84 -4.47 0.66
CA PRO A 178 -5.00 -5.86 1.12
C PRO A 178 -4.31 -6.14 2.45
N GLY A 179 -3.28 -5.39 2.83
CA GLY A 179 -2.52 -5.61 4.07
C GLY A 179 -3.30 -5.34 5.34
N GLY A 180 -4.22 -4.38 5.34
CA GLY A 180 -4.99 -4.00 6.54
C GLY A 180 -4.14 -3.50 7.70
N ILE A 181 -4.79 -3.12 8.78
CA ILE A 181 -4.21 -2.68 10.06
C ILE A 181 -5.00 -3.29 11.22
N ASN A 182 -4.46 -3.24 12.44
CA ASN A 182 -5.22 -3.66 13.62
C ASN A 182 -6.32 -2.65 13.94
N ILE A 183 -7.54 -3.13 14.12
CA ILE A 183 -8.71 -2.31 14.45
C ILE A 183 -9.56 -2.92 15.55
N ALA A 184 -10.29 -2.06 16.25
CA ALA A 184 -11.41 -2.40 17.10
C ALA A 184 -12.56 -1.48 16.70
N ALA A 185 -13.54 -2.00 15.98
CA ALA A 185 -14.60 -1.22 15.36
C ALA A 185 -15.98 -1.71 15.74
N TYR A 186 -16.94 -0.80 15.76
CA TYR A 186 -18.37 -1.09 15.87
C TYR A 186 -19.14 -0.44 14.71
N THR A 187 -19.93 -1.23 14.02
CA THR A 187 -20.77 -0.80 12.89
C THR A 187 -22.23 -0.97 13.24
N ALA A 188 -22.97 0.12 13.29
CA ALA A 188 -24.42 0.15 13.42
C ALA A 188 -25.07 0.14 12.03
N GLN A 189 -26.11 -0.67 11.88
CA GLN A 189 -26.93 -0.76 10.65
C GLN A 189 -28.27 -0.06 10.91
N PHE A 190 -28.64 0.91 10.07
CA PHE A 190 -29.88 1.70 10.21
C PHE A 190 -30.99 1.27 9.23
N GLY A 191 -30.75 0.22 8.45
CA GLY A 191 -31.64 -0.20 7.38
C GLY A 191 -31.43 0.56 6.08
N ASN A 192 -32.10 0.13 5.02
CA ASN A 192 -31.99 0.72 3.67
C ASN A 192 -30.55 0.93 3.18
N GLY A 193 -29.61 0.06 3.60
CA GLY A 193 -28.21 0.14 3.21
C GLY A 193 -27.41 1.24 3.90
N VAL A 194 -27.97 1.92 4.92
CA VAL A 194 -27.26 2.95 5.68
C VAL A 194 -26.57 2.33 6.89
N SER A 195 -25.31 2.64 7.08
CA SER A 195 -24.51 2.22 8.23
C SER A 195 -23.62 3.37 8.74
N ALA A 196 -23.25 3.29 10.01
CA ALA A 196 -22.24 4.16 10.60
C ALA A 196 -21.26 3.32 11.43
N THR A 197 -19.99 3.66 11.35
CA THR A 197 -18.92 2.94 12.05
C THR A 197 -18.08 3.91 12.88
N ILE A 198 -17.70 3.46 14.08
CA ILE A 198 -16.60 4.05 14.85
C ILE A 198 -15.53 2.98 15.05
N SER A 199 -14.26 3.35 14.96
CA SER A 199 -13.13 2.45 15.04
C SER A 199 -11.97 3.08 15.80
N LEU A 200 -11.28 2.26 16.57
CA LEU A 200 -9.94 2.52 17.10
C LEU A 200 -8.95 1.75 16.23
N GLU A 201 -7.99 2.44 15.63
CA GLU A 201 -7.08 1.88 14.63
C GLU A 201 -5.62 2.06 15.02
N ASP A 202 -4.76 1.19 14.51
CA ASP A 202 -3.31 1.22 14.73
C ASP A 202 -2.70 2.49 14.12
N SER A 203 -2.32 3.43 14.98
CA SER A 203 -1.74 4.72 14.59
C SER A 203 -0.36 4.57 13.95
N GLN A 204 0.42 3.54 14.30
CA GLN A 204 1.76 3.35 13.74
C GLN A 204 1.73 3.12 12.22
N ASN A 205 0.76 2.34 11.75
CA ASN A 205 0.60 2.11 10.31
C ASN A 205 0.04 3.34 9.56
N ARG A 206 -0.51 4.31 10.30
CA ARG A 206 -1.07 5.56 9.76
C ARG A 206 -0.13 6.74 9.91
N SER A 207 0.96 6.62 10.67
CA SER A 207 1.92 7.70 10.85
C SER A 207 2.79 7.89 9.60
N GLY A 208 2.82 9.10 9.06
CA GLY A 208 3.79 9.58 8.09
C GLY A 208 5.14 9.91 8.73
N GLY A 209 5.18 9.96 10.08
CA GLY A 209 6.36 10.31 10.85
C GLY A 209 6.51 11.82 11.05
N VAL A 210 7.51 12.17 11.85
CA VAL A 210 7.84 13.56 12.21
C VAL A 210 9.30 13.82 11.92
N VAL A 211 9.64 15.03 11.49
CA VAL A 211 11.01 15.46 11.12
C VAL A 211 11.45 16.59 12.02
N ASP A 212 12.65 16.45 12.62
CA ASP A 212 13.38 17.56 13.28
C ASP A 212 14.19 18.34 12.24
N ALA A 213 13.75 19.54 11.88
CA ALA A 213 14.46 20.44 10.97
C ALA A 213 15.70 21.08 11.61
N GLY A 214 15.81 21.06 12.94
CA GLY A 214 16.91 21.69 13.69
C GLY A 214 18.15 20.83 13.87
N SER A 215 18.13 19.55 13.48
CA SER A 215 19.23 18.61 13.70
C SER A 215 20.39 18.77 12.69
N ALA A 216 21.03 19.92 12.70
CA ALA A 216 22.15 20.19 11.80
C ALA A 216 23.46 19.42 12.14
N THR A 217 23.56 18.79 13.32
CA THR A 217 24.83 18.26 13.84
C THR A 217 25.06 16.77 13.60
N THR A 218 24.06 15.99 13.24
CA THR A 218 24.22 14.53 13.11
C THR A 218 24.11 14.00 11.67
N GLY A 219 23.95 14.86 10.67
CA GLY A 219 23.96 14.48 9.25
C GLY A 219 22.76 13.60 8.81
N ASN A 220 21.83 13.29 9.70
CA ASN A 220 20.80 12.27 9.44
C ASN A 220 19.34 12.78 9.41
N ASN A 221 19.07 14.04 9.81
CA ASN A 221 17.67 14.46 10.04
C ASN A 221 17.35 15.87 9.49
N ASN A 222 17.93 16.27 8.38
CA ASN A 222 17.66 17.60 7.84
C ASN A 222 16.41 17.59 6.96
N PHE A 223 15.42 18.38 7.35
CA PHE A 223 14.36 18.80 6.46
C PHE A 223 14.94 19.80 5.45
N GLY A 224 14.98 19.43 4.18
CA GLY A 224 15.57 20.23 3.12
C GLY A 224 16.78 19.58 2.46
N ILE A 225 17.39 20.29 1.52
CA ILE A 225 18.58 19.84 0.81
C ILE A 225 19.81 20.41 1.53
N THR A 226 20.60 19.55 2.15
CA THR A 226 21.85 19.97 2.77
C THR A 226 22.97 19.97 1.76
N THR A 227 23.69 21.07 1.66
CA THR A 227 25.02 21.07 1.04
C THR A 227 25.98 20.31 1.97
N ALA A 228 26.79 19.42 1.39
CA ALA A 228 27.74 18.61 2.13
C ALA A 228 28.51 19.46 3.16
N SER A 229 28.55 19.03 4.42
CA SER A 229 29.42 19.66 5.40
C SER A 229 30.85 19.49 4.92
N THR A 230 31.60 20.59 4.92
CA THR A 230 33.03 20.63 4.60
C THR A 230 33.78 19.64 5.48
N GLY A 231 34.14 18.47 4.91
CA GLY A 231 34.96 17.47 5.60
C GLY A 231 34.44 16.05 5.61
N SER A 232 33.19 15.78 5.20
CA SER A 232 32.70 14.43 5.04
C SER A 232 32.61 14.05 3.55
N PRO A 233 33.19 12.91 3.12
CA PRO A 233 33.05 12.42 1.74
C PRO A 233 31.66 11.86 1.44
N THR A 234 30.72 11.92 2.39
CA THR A 234 29.34 11.43 2.20
C THR A 234 28.46 12.60 1.80
N PRO A 235 27.84 12.55 0.61
CA PRO A 235 27.00 13.62 0.12
C PRO A 235 25.68 13.71 0.87
N ALA A 236 25.12 14.89 0.84
CA ALA A 236 23.88 15.36 1.45
C ALA A 236 22.59 14.56 1.16
N PHE A 237 22.67 13.56 0.32
CA PHE A 237 21.52 12.71 -0.05
C PHE A 237 21.06 11.78 1.09
N VAL A 238 21.94 11.44 2.02
CA VAL A 238 21.62 10.52 3.14
C VAL A 238 20.64 11.15 4.12
N GLY A 239 20.72 12.46 4.35
CA GLY A 239 19.81 13.21 5.22
C GLY A 239 18.37 13.27 4.71
N PHE A 240 18.17 13.17 3.41
CA PHE A 240 16.85 13.19 2.78
C PHE A 240 16.05 11.90 3.01
N LEU A 241 16.71 10.77 3.24
CA LEU A 241 16.07 9.45 3.33
C LEU A 241 15.70 9.03 4.76
N THR A 242 16.18 9.73 5.77
CA THR A 242 16.02 9.33 7.18
C THR A 242 15.01 10.17 7.97
N GLY A 243 14.29 11.05 7.31
CA GLY A 243 13.42 12.08 7.88
C GLY A 243 12.21 11.64 8.72
N THR A 244 12.27 10.47 9.34
CA THR A 244 11.17 9.95 10.18
C THR A 244 11.65 9.40 11.52
N ALA A 245 12.93 9.52 11.79
CA ALA A 245 13.52 9.02 13.04
C ALA A 245 13.10 9.83 14.27
N ASP A 246 12.38 10.95 14.07
CA ASP A 246 12.06 11.92 15.13
C ASP A 246 10.62 11.82 15.63
N THR A 247 9.91 10.78 15.24
CA THR A 247 8.56 10.47 15.75
C THR A 247 8.66 9.91 17.17
N SER A 248 7.81 10.40 18.08
CA SER A 248 7.65 9.81 19.41
C SER A 248 7.01 8.41 19.32
N GLY A 249 7.02 7.67 20.44
CA GLY A 249 6.23 6.45 20.54
C GLY A 249 4.72 6.75 20.45
N ASN A 250 3.94 5.84 19.86
CA ASN A 250 2.48 5.95 19.82
C ASN A 250 1.91 5.84 21.24
N ARG A 251 1.02 6.73 21.61
CA ARG A 251 0.37 6.78 22.93
C ARG A 251 -1.11 6.47 22.84
N THR A 252 -1.76 6.88 21.74
CA THR A 252 -3.18 6.68 21.50
C THR A 252 -3.41 5.97 20.16
N PRO A 253 -4.48 5.15 20.04
CA PRO A 253 -4.93 4.69 18.74
C PRO A 253 -5.56 5.87 17.96
N ASP A 254 -5.60 5.76 16.65
CA ASP A 254 -6.37 6.65 15.80
C ASP A 254 -7.87 6.42 16.03
N ILE A 255 -8.65 7.49 16.04
CA ILE A 255 -10.10 7.44 16.13
C ILE A 255 -10.66 7.69 14.73
N VAL A 256 -11.33 6.68 14.16
CA VAL A 256 -11.89 6.76 12.82
C VAL A 256 -13.40 6.59 12.85
N GLY A 257 -14.10 7.40 12.06
CA GLY A 257 -15.54 7.28 11.88
C GLY A 257 -15.95 7.37 10.43
N ASN A 258 -17.03 6.67 10.06
CA ASN A 258 -17.65 6.81 8.76
C ASN A 258 -19.17 6.68 8.81
N ILE A 259 -19.81 7.23 7.79
CA ILE A 259 -21.21 6.98 7.43
C ILE A 259 -21.20 6.49 5.98
N ARG A 260 -21.83 5.35 5.74
CA ARG A 260 -21.86 4.66 4.45
C ARG A 260 -23.27 4.36 4.01
N VAL A 261 -23.51 4.49 2.72
CA VAL A 261 -24.76 4.11 2.04
C VAL A 261 -24.43 3.14 0.91
N ASP A 262 -25.07 1.97 0.93
CA ASP A 262 -24.98 0.97 -0.12
C ASP A 262 -26.37 0.77 -0.73
N GLN A 263 -26.52 1.04 -2.05
CA GLN A 263 -27.78 1.02 -2.78
C GLN A 263 -27.61 0.32 -4.13
N ALA A 264 -28.72 0.13 -4.84
CA ALA A 264 -28.71 -0.50 -6.16
C ALA A 264 -27.86 0.28 -7.19
N TRP A 265 -27.78 1.61 -7.05
CA TRP A 265 -26.99 2.49 -7.93
C TRP A 265 -25.48 2.45 -7.63
N GLY A 266 -25.09 1.97 -6.46
CA GLY A 266 -23.71 1.92 -6.01
C GLY A 266 -23.56 2.18 -4.51
N SER A 267 -22.46 2.82 -4.10
CA SER A 267 -22.20 3.15 -2.69
C SER A 267 -21.54 4.51 -2.54
N ALA A 268 -21.79 5.14 -1.39
CA ALA A 268 -21.16 6.39 -0.99
C ALA A 268 -20.74 6.33 0.49
N GLN A 269 -19.65 7.02 0.83
CA GLN A 269 -19.15 7.11 2.18
C GLN A 269 -18.57 8.49 2.44
N ILE A 270 -18.82 9.02 3.64
CA ILE A 270 -18.04 10.11 4.22
C ILE A 270 -17.28 9.56 5.43
N MET A 271 -16.05 10.01 5.64
CA MET A 271 -15.21 9.49 6.71
C MET A 271 -14.34 10.59 7.31
N GLY A 272 -13.96 10.38 8.57
CA GLY A 272 -13.04 11.23 9.30
C GLY A 272 -12.12 10.43 10.19
N ALA A 273 -10.95 11.00 10.50
CA ALA A 273 -9.96 10.43 11.40
C ALA A 273 -9.32 11.51 12.27
N LEU A 274 -8.97 11.11 13.50
CA LEU A 274 -8.12 11.87 14.41
C LEU A 274 -6.86 11.04 14.64
N HIS A 275 -5.68 11.66 14.51
CA HIS A 275 -4.37 11.04 14.60
C HIS A 275 -3.47 11.83 15.56
N GLU A 276 -2.84 11.17 16.54
CA GLU A 276 -1.91 11.83 17.44
C GLU A 276 -0.52 11.94 16.79
N VAL A 277 0.03 13.16 16.78
CA VAL A 277 1.34 13.48 16.21
C VAL A 277 2.26 13.91 17.35
N GLY A 278 3.34 13.16 17.58
CA GLY A 278 4.32 13.45 18.63
C GLY A 278 5.74 13.46 18.09
N GLY A 279 6.53 14.43 18.55
CA GLY A 279 7.97 14.53 18.26
C GLY A 279 8.82 13.91 19.34
N ARG A 280 10.04 13.50 18.99
CA ARG A 280 11.08 13.08 19.94
C ARG A 280 11.64 14.27 20.71
N TYR A 281 12.58 13.99 21.60
CA TYR A 281 13.35 15.01 22.31
C TYR A 281 14.16 15.85 21.33
N TYR A 282 14.33 17.14 21.66
CA TYR A 282 15.19 18.03 20.88
C TYR A 282 16.63 17.53 20.85
N THR A 283 17.31 17.76 19.75
CA THR A 283 18.73 17.45 19.61
C THR A 283 19.65 18.44 20.33
N GLN A 284 19.14 19.65 20.63
CA GLN A 284 19.80 20.69 21.42
C GLN A 284 18.71 21.40 22.24
N ASP A 285 19.04 21.92 23.43
CA ASP A 285 18.10 22.71 24.25
C ASP A 285 18.46 24.18 24.31
N LEU A 286 17.44 25.01 24.61
CA LEU A 286 17.57 26.46 24.81
C LEU A 286 18.41 26.85 26.05
N ALA A 287 18.50 25.96 27.05
CA ALA A 287 19.05 26.26 28.36
C ALA A 287 20.48 25.74 28.55
N GLY A 288 21.05 25.07 27.56
CA GLY A 288 22.38 24.43 27.67
C GLY A 288 22.37 23.18 28.56
N SER A 289 21.19 22.68 28.96
CA SER A 289 21.04 21.46 29.76
C SER A 289 21.25 20.19 28.92
N CYS A 290 21.04 20.30 27.62
CA CYS A 290 21.35 19.30 26.61
C CYS A 290 22.83 19.54 26.21
N ALA A 291 23.78 19.24 27.11
CA ALA A 291 25.20 19.46 26.88
C ALA A 291 25.67 18.79 25.58
N THR A 292 26.66 19.43 24.93
CA THR A 292 27.36 18.88 23.76
C THR A 292 27.70 17.40 23.97
N GLY A 293 26.99 16.49 23.25
CA GLY A 293 27.16 15.04 23.33
C GLY A 293 25.98 14.26 23.92
N LEU A 294 24.97 14.92 24.52
CA LEU A 294 23.75 14.29 25.00
C LEU A 294 22.56 14.66 24.09
N THR A 295 22.50 14.07 22.93
CA THR A 295 21.39 14.25 21.99
C THR A 295 20.23 13.30 22.32
N ASN A 296 18.98 13.75 22.14
CA ASN A 296 17.77 12.96 22.31
C ASN A 296 17.53 12.39 23.73
N THR A 297 17.80 13.16 24.78
CA THR A 297 17.53 12.78 26.15
C THR A 297 16.35 13.55 26.74
N THR A 298 15.75 13.02 27.82
CA THR A 298 14.67 13.70 28.56
C THR A 298 15.04 15.10 29.05
N LEU A 299 16.32 15.39 29.20
CA LEU A 299 16.84 16.70 29.61
C LEU A 299 16.71 17.75 28.50
N CYS A 300 16.60 17.30 27.23
CA CYS A 300 16.52 18.21 26.08
C CYS A 300 15.12 18.80 25.89
N GLY A 301 14.09 18.26 26.55
CA GLY A 301 12.71 18.61 26.27
C GLY A 301 12.22 18.05 24.93
N HIS A 302 10.99 18.27 24.61
CA HIS A 302 10.33 17.83 23.37
C HIS A 302 9.20 18.78 22.97
N PRO A 303 8.76 18.82 21.70
CA PRO A 303 7.57 19.56 21.32
C PRO A 303 6.31 18.98 21.99
N ASP A 304 5.32 19.82 22.25
CA ASP A 304 4.00 19.37 22.67
C ASP A 304 3.33 18.54 21.57
N ASP A 305 2.71 17.41 21.95
CA ASP A 305 1.97 16.57 21.04
C ASP A 305 0.77 17.33 20.46
N LYS A 306 0.43 17.09 19.20
CA LYS A 306 -0.71 17.70 18.51
C LYS A 306 -1.62 16.64 17.91
N TRP A 307 -2.92 16.97 17.83
CA TRP A 307 -3.87 16.17 17.09
C TRP A 307 -3.92 16.60 15.64
N GLY A 308 -3.52 15.68 14.75
CA GLY A 308 -3.81 15.75 13.33
C GLY A 308 -5.19 15.18 13.03
N TRP A 309 -5.72 15.48 11.86
CA TRP A 309 -7.03 15.01 11.43
C TRP A 309 -7.08 14.82 9.91
N ALA A 310 -8.03 14.00 9.49
CA ALA A 310 -8.35 13.81 8.08
C ALA A 310 -9.86 13.72 7.88
N VAL A 311 -10.31 14.15 6.70
CA VAL A 311 -11.68 13.96 6.22
C VAL A 311 -11.64 13.48 4.79
N GLY A 312 -12.62 12.68 4.40
CA GLY A 312 -12.70 12.15 3.05
C GLY A 312 -14.12 11.82 2.63
N ALA A 313 -14.26 11.60 1.33
CA ALA A 313 -15.48 11.12 0.70
C ALA A 313 -15.16 10.11 -0.40
N GLY A 314 -15.96 9.07 -0.49
CA GLY A 314 -15.88 8.04 -1.50
C GLY A 314 -17.20 7.81 -2.19
N LEU A 315 -17.14 7.47 -3.49
CA LEU A 315 -18.30 7.21 -4.31
C LEU A 315 -18.00 6.09 -5.30
N THR A 316 -18.92 5.13 -5.41
CA THR A 316 -18.94 4.15 -6.49
C THR A 316 -20.31 4.19 -7.15
N LEU A 317 -20.34 4.42 -8.45
CA LEU A 317 -21.55 4.44 -9.27
C LEU A 317 -21.54 3.24 -10.23
N LYS A 318 -22.64 2.51 -10.29
CA LYS A 318 -22.92 1.56 -11.37
C LYS A 318 -23.53 2.31 -12.54
N MET A 319 -23.02 2.07 -13.74
CA MET A 319 -23.50 2.80 -14.92
C MET A 319 -24.88 2.30 -15.37
N PRO A 320 -25.77 3.21 -15.79
CA PRO A 320 -27.14 2.84 -16.18
C PRO A 320 -27.22 1.99 -17.45
N TRP A 321 -26.20 2.06 -18.32
CA TRP A 321 -26.15 1.28 -19.57
C TRP A 321 -25.59 -0.14 -19.38
N ASN A 322 -24.81 -0.37 -18.32
CA ASN A 322 -24.25 -1.68 -17.97
C ASN A 322 -23.91 -1.69 -16.48
N ALA A 323 -24.60 -2.47 -15.68
CA ALA A 323 -24.40 -2.55 -14.24
C ALA A 323 -23.00 -3.09 -13.82
N ASN A 324 -22.26 -3.71 -14.75
CA ASN A 324 -20.88 -4.13 -14.51
C ASN A 324 -19.88 -2.96 -14.68
N ASP A 325 -20.26 -1.94 -15.46
CA ASP A 325 -19.46 -0.73 -15.62
C ASP A 325 -19.56 0.10 -14.35
N THR A 326 -18.44 0.52 -13.82
CA THR A 326 -18.39 1.26 -12.56
C THR A 326 -17.46 2.46 -12.64
N LEU A 327 -17.91 3.57 -12.08
CA LEU A 327 -17.06 4.71 -11.74
C LEU A 327 -16.85 4.69 -10.23
N SER A 328 -15.60 4.64 -9.77
CA SER A 328 -15.28 4.61 -8.34
C SER A 328 -14.17 5.59 -8.02
N GLY A 329 -14.21 6.19 -6.85
CA GLY A 329 -13.15 7.07 -6.42
C GLY A 329 -13.29 7.49 -4.97
N MET A 330 -12.22 8.10 -4.49
CA MET A 330 -12.10 8.63 -3.14
C MET A 330 -11.24 9.89 -3.17
N ILE A 331 -11.65 10.89 -2.41
CA ILE A 331 -10.88 12.12 -2.17
C ILE A 331 -10.71 12.31 -0.68
N SER A 332 -9.57 12.82 -0.26
CA SER A 332 -9.27 13.10 1.15
C SER A 332 -8.46 14.38 1.29
N TYR A 333 -8.64 15.04 2.45
CA TYR A 333 -7.82 16.14 2.93
C TYR A 333 -7.34 15.81 4.35
N SER A 334 -6.11 16.18 4.67
CA SER A 334 -5.57 16.00 6.02
C SER A 334 -4.65 17.13 6.45
N LYS A 335 -4.54 17.26 7.78
CA LYS A 335 -3.55 18.10 8.44
C LYS A 335 -2.92 17.30 9.59
N GLY A 336 -1.64 16.94 9.46
CA GLY A 336 -0.93 16.07 10.40
C GLY A 336 -1.41 14.62 10.43
N ALA A 337 -2.00 14.13 9.33
CA ALA A 337 -2.48 12.75 9.20
C ALA A 337 -2.38 12.31 7.73
N ILE A 338 -1.20 12.47 7.16
CA ILE A 338 -0.97 12.46 5.71
C ILE A 338 -1.28 11.10 5.06
N ARG A 339 -1.11 9.98 5.80
CA ARG A 339 -1.40 8.64 5.30
C ARG A 339 -2.89 8.32 5.14
N TYR A 340 -3.77 9.19 5.61
CA TYR A 340 -5.19 9.14 5.29
C TYR A 340 -5.52 9.71 3.92
N VAL A 341 -4.58 10.45 3.29
CA VAL A 341 -4.68 10.91 1.91
C VAL A 341 -4.10 9.90 0.94
N ALA A 342 -2.89 9.38 1.20
CA ALA A 342 -2.31 8.29 0.42
C ALA A 342 -1.35 7.44 1.26
N GLN A 343 -1.21 6.17 0.91
CA GLN A 343 -0.31 5.23 1.57
C GLN A 343 1.06 5.23 0.87
N LEU A 344 1.73 6.37 0.88
CA LEU A 344 3.10 6.47 0.35
C LEU A 344 4.14 6.14 1.42
N ASN A 345 5.33 5.78 0.97
CA ASN A 345 6.51 5.73 1.84
C ASN A 345 6.95 7.15 2.20
N GLN A 346 7.66 7.27 3.30
CA GLN A 346 7.98 8.50 3.99
C GLN A 346 8.68 9.58 3.16
N ASN A 347 9.39 9.20 2.11
CA ASN A 347 10.01 10.14 1.18
C ASN A 347 9.79 9.66 -0.24
N THR A 348 9.35 10.56 -1.09
CA THR A 348 9.24 10.27 -2.52
C THR A 348 10.50 10.77 -3.20
N LEU A 349 11.21 9.86 -3.82
CA LEU A 349 12.38 10.15 -4.61
C LEU A 349 12.25 9.45 -5.97
N LEU A 350 12.41 10.20 -7.03
CA LEU A 350 12.45 9.68 -8.38
C LEU A 350 13.70 10.23 -9.08
N HIS A 351 14.59 9.35 -9.51
CA HIS A 351 15.80 9.72 -10.23
C HIS A 351 15.82 9.03 -11.59
N LYS A 352 15.85 9.79 -12.66
CA LYS A 352 15.99 9.30 -14.02
C LYS A 352 17.06 10.06 -14.80
N GLN A 353 16.86 11.35 -14.99
CA GLN A 353 17.82 12.29 -15.62
C GLN A 353 18.19 13.43 -14.68
N GLY A 354 17.34 13.73 -13.72
CA GLY A 354 17.51 14.61 -12.58
C GLY A 354 17.03 13.89 -11.32
N VAL A 355 16.64 14.66 -10.33
CA VAL A 355 16.13 14.15 -9.06
C VAL A 355 14.87 14.89 -8.70
N ALA A 356 13.76 14.18 -8.52
CA ALA A 356 12.55 14.71 -7.92
C ALA A 356 12.43 14.22 -6.48
N VAL A 357 12.10 15.12 -5.58
CA VAL A 357 12.03 14.86 -4.14
C VAL A 357 10.73 15.36 -3.55
N GLY A 358 10.27 14.73 -2.50
CA GLY A 358 9.11 15.16 -1.73
C GLY A 358 9.14 14.56 -0.33
N HIS A 359 9.04 15.38 0.70
CA HIS A 359 8.88 14.91 2.07
C HIS A 359 7.45 14.49 2.32
N TYR A 360 7.28 13.31 2.92
CA TYR A 360 5.99 12.73 3.24
C TYR A 360 5.92 12.41 4.73
N ASN A 361 5.55 13.40 5.53
CA ASN A 361 5.56 13.36 6.99
C ASN A 361 4.37 14.10 7.58
N ASP A 362 3.92 13.71 8.78
CA ASP A 362 2.77 14.30 9.47
C ASP A 362 3.09 15.69 10.02
N ALA A 363 4.32 15.92 10.45
CA ALA A 363 4.74 17.21 10.99
C ALA A 363 6.24 17.43 10.86
N VAL A 364 6.62 18.70 10.97
CA VAL A 364 7.99 19.18 11.10
C VAL A 364 8.10 19.99 12.37
N TYR A 365 9.19 19.86 13.12
CA TYR A 365 9.56 20.75 14.20
C TYR A 365 11.04 21.10 14.12
N GLY A 366 11.47 22.10 14.85
CA GLY A 366 12.86 22.48 14.90
C GLY A 366 13.25 22.93 16.30
N ASN A 367 14.55 22.82 16.61
CA ASN A 367 15.07 23.21 17.91
C ASN A 367 14.97 24.74 18.10
N PRO A 368 14.38 25.21 19.21
CA PRO A 368 14.28 26.63 19.52
C PRO A 368 15.65 27.37 19.56
N VAL A 369 16.73 26.68 19.91
CA VAL A 369 18.10 27.27 19.91
C VAL A 369 18.55 27.69 18.51
N ALA A 370 18.08 26.99 17.48
CA ALA A 370 18.40 27.29 16.09
C ALA A 370 17.49 28.38 15.47
N GLY A 371 16.62 29.02 16.26
CA GLY A 371 15.68 30.02 15.79
C GLY A 371 14.33 29.48 15.35
N TYR A 372 14.04 28.21 15.60
CA TYR A 372 12.73 27.60 15.40
C TYR A 372 11.84 27.86 16.63
N ASP A 373 10.52 27.77 16.45
CA ASP A 373 9.59 27.96 17.57
C ASP A 373 9.46 26.73 18.48
N GLY A 374 10.11 25.63 18.13
CA GLY A 374 10.11 24.35 18.87
C GLY A 374 8.82 23.57 18.75
N SER A 375 7.75 24.12 18.20
CA SER A 375 6.45 23.44 18.12
C SER A 375 6.33 22.57 16.87
N LEU A 376 5.52 21.50 16.96
CA LEU A 376 5.13 20.70 15.80
C LEU A 376 4.34 21.57 14.81
N GLN A 377 4.78 21.59 13.56
CA GLN A 377 4.08 22.22 12.43
C GLN A 377 3.44 21.09 11.60
N LEU A 378 2.12 20.98 11.68
CA LEU A 378 1.38 19.92 11.00
C LEU A 378 1.40 20.14 9.49
N THR A 379 1.73 19.09 8.74
CA THR A 379 1.76 19.07 7.28
C THR A 379 0.34 18.96 6.73
N GLU A 380 0.03 19.69 5.67
CA GLU A 380 -1.23 19.61 4.96
C GLU A 380 -1.08 18.76 3.69
N SER A 381 -2.09 17.94 3.42
CA SER A 381 -2.15 17.15 2.19
C SER A 381 -3.59 16.97 1.73
N TRP A 382 -3.77 16.96 0.41
CA TRP A 382 -5.02 16.54 -0.20
C TRP A 382 -4.76 15.72 -1.44
N GLY A 383 -5.70 14.88 -1.80
CA GLY A 383 -5.56 14.03 -2.98
C GLY A 383 -6.66 13.00 -3.06
N GLY A 384 -6.54 12.14 -4.04
CA GLY A 384 -7.48 11.05 -4.24
C GLY A 384 -7.26 10.32 -5.54
N THR A 385 -8.06 9.29 -5.73
CA THR A 385 -8.05 8.45 -6.93
C THR A 385 -9.46 8.30 -7.46
N ILE A 386 -9.58 8.32 -8.79
CA ILE A 386 -10.80 8.00 -9.53
C ILE A 386 -10.49 6.95 -10.59
N ALA A 387 -11.37 6.00 -10.77
CA ALA A 387 -11.24 4.95 -11.78
C ALA A 387 -12.59 4.65 -12.43
N PHE A 388 -12.55 4.40 -13.73
CA PHE A 388 -13.69 3.92 -14.50
C PHE A 388 -13.35 2.55 -15.08
N GLU A 389 -14.20 1.54 -14.84
CA GLU A 389 -14.07 0.22 -15.45
C GLU A 389 -15.23 -0.02 -16.42
N HIS A 390 -14.89 -0.46 -17.64
CA HIS A 390 -15.79 -0.79 -18.71
C HIS A 390 -15.63 -2.25 -19.14
N TYR A 391 -16.74 -2.95 -19.29
CA TYR A 391 -16.81 -4.32 -19.81
C TYR A 391 -17.14 -4.31 -21.31
N TRP A 392 -16.12 -4.50 -22.13
CA TRP A 392 -16.27 -4.68 -23.59
C TRP A 392 -17.03 -5.96 -23.90
N THR A 393 -16.77 -7.00 -23.15
CA THR A 393 -17.47 -8.28 -23.17
C THR A 393 -17.50 -8.85 -21.73
N PRO A 394 -18.27 -9.89 -21.42
CA PRO A 394 -18.20 -10.53 -20.11
C PRO A 394 -16.80 -11.03 -19.71
N ALA A 395 -15.94 -11.29 -20.71
CA ALA A 395 -14.59 -11.80 -20.49
C ALA A 395 -13.49 -10.74 -20.65
N LEU A 396 -13.80 -9.56 -21.16
CA LEU A 396 -12.81 -8.51 -21.42
C LEU A 396 -13.27 -7.19 -20.81
N ARG A 397 -12.46 -6.64 -19.89
CA ARG A 397 -12.72 -5.35 -19.26
C ARG A 397 -11.48 -4.47 -19.29
N GLN A 398 -11.70 -3.18 -19.25
CA GLN A 398 -10.65 -2.16 -19.23
C GLN A 398 -10.95 -1.13 -18.15
N SER A 399 -9.93 -0.72 -17.41
CA SER A 399 -10.01 0.37 -16.45
C SER A 399 -9.14 1.54 -16.89
N LEU A 400 -9.64 2.77 -16.65
CA LEU A 400 -8.84 4.00 -16.64
C LEU A 400 -8.75 4.46 -15.20
N ILE A 401 -7.55 4.84 -14.75
CA ILE A 401 -7.26 5.19 -13.37
C ILE A 401 -6.50 6.51 -13.37
N PHE A 402 -6.96 7.47 -12.58
CA PHE A 402 -6.24 8.72 -12.32
C PHE A 402 -6.12 8.93 -10.82
N GLY A 403 -4.93 9.28 -10.35
CA GLY A 403 -4.65 9.65 -8.98
C GLY A 403 -3.86 10.93 -8.90
N TYR A 404 -4.12 11.73 -7.87
CA TYR A 404 -3.42 12.97 -7.56
C TYR A 404 -3.18 13.09 -6.06
N GLN A 405 -2.04 13.68 -5.69
CA GLN A 405 -1.73 14.08 -4.33
C GLN A 405 -0.90 15.35 -4.32
N SER A 406 -1.17 16.24 -3.36
CA SER A 406 -0.39 17.41 -3.02
C SER A 406 -0.03 17.41 -1.55
N VAL A 407 1.16 17.87 -1.24
CA VAL A 407 1.68 18.06 0.12
C VAL A 407 2.19 19.48 0.25
N SER A 408 1.80 20.17 1.29
CA SER A 408 2.18 21.56 1.54
C SER A 408 2.55 21.80 2.99
N PHE A 409 3.47 22.71 3.19
CA PHE A 409 4.02 23.10 4.47
C PHE A 409 3.72 24.57 4.74
N ASN A 410 3.50 24.92 6.01
CA ASN A 410 3.18 26.27 6.41
C ASN A 410 4.41 27.22 6.33
N ASP A 411 4.16 28.51 6.45
CA ASP A 411 5.22 29.54 6.34
C ASP A 411 6.28 29.40 7.44
N THR A 412 5.93 28.89 8.62
CA THR A 412 6.88 28.64 9.71
C THR A 412 7.91 27.60 9.29
N VAL A 413 7.47 26.49 8.66
CA VAL A 413 8.38 25.46 8.11
C VAL A 413 9.23 26.05 6.99
N LYS A 414 8.62 26.77 6.05
CA LYS A 414 9.34 27.38 4.92
C LYS A 414 10.39 28.37 5.38
N ALA A 415 10.09 29.20 6.38
CA ALA A 415 11.03 30.15 6.97
C ALA A 415 12.17 29.47 7.76
N SER A 416 11.94 28.28 8.29
CA SER A 416 12.93 27.51 9.07
C SER A 416 13.99 26.79 8.22
N LEU A 417 13.85 26.76 6.91
CA LEU A 417 14.79 26.12 5.99
C LEU A 417 16.10 26.95 5.87
N THR A 418 16.94 26.86 6.89
CA THR A 418 18.17 27.68 7.01
C THR A 418 19.17 27.48 5.87
N THR A 419 19.17 26.29 5.25
CA THR A 419 19.98 26.01 4.06
C THR A 419 19.46 26.72 2.80
N CYS A 420 18.24 27.21 2.87
CA CYS A 420 17.54 27.91 1.81
C CYS A 420 17.51 29.43 2.02
N THR A 421 18.05 29.93 3.11
CA THR A 421 18.13 31.36 3.33
C THR A 421 19.45 31.90 2.71
N SER A 422 19.33 32.88 1.82
CA SER A 422 20.53 33.61 1.37
C SER A 422 21.01 34.50 2.52
N ALA A 423 22.24 34.27 3.02
CA ALA A 423 22.90 35.25 3.86
C ALA A 423 23.18 36.51 2.99
N PRO A 424 22.89 37.73 3.46
CA PRO A 424 22.62 38.24 4.81
C PRO A 424 21.20 38.79 5.02
N THR A 425 20.21 38.47 4.19
CA THR A 425 18.94 39.19 4.18
C THR A 425 17.74 38.39 4.78
N GLY A 426 17.95 37.13 5.17
CA GLY A 426 16.84 36.34 5.73
C GLY A 426 15.67 36.06 4.76
N THR A 427 15.84 36.36 3.48
CA THR A 427 14.80 36.09 2.47
C THR A 427 14.87 34.62 2.03
N VAL A 428 13.73 33.93 2.07
CA VAL A 428 13.58 32.57 1.52
C VAL A 428 13.82 32.63 0.02
N ARG A 429 14.72 31.80 -0.48
CA ARG A 429 14.96 31.68 -1.92
C ARG A 429 13.75 31.05 -2.62
N PRO A 430 13.37 31.48 -3.82
CA PRO A 430 12.23 30.92 -4.54
C PRO A 430 12.39 29.41 -4.87
N ASP A 431 13.62 28.92 -4.95
CA ASP A 431 13.97 27.52 -5.22
C ASP A 431 13.96 26.64 -3.95
N CYS A 432 13.48 27.17 -2.82
CA CYS A 432 13.45 26.49 -1.53
C CYS A 432 12.04 26.12 -1.07
N ASP A 433 11.10 26.01 -1.97
CA ASP A 433 9.75 25.57 -1.64
C ASP A 433 9.72 24.06 -1.36
N PRO A 434 9.36 23.62 -0.14
CA PRO A 434 9.23 22.19 0.20
C PRO A 434 7.94 21.56 -0.31
N ASP A 435 7.01 22.34 -0.84
CA ASP A 435 5.74 21.85 -1.37
C ASP A 435 5.98 21.01 -2.61
N TRP A 436 5.18 19.96 -2.77
CA TRP A 436 5.29 19.05 -3.90
C TRP A 436 3.96 18.39 -4.23
N SER A 437 3.88 17.86 -5.41
CA SER A 437 2.71 17.09 -5.83
C SER A 437 3.09 15.96 -6.76
N MET A 438 2.18 14.99 -6.89
CA MET A 438 2.31 13.91 -7.84
C MET A 438 0.98 13.54 -8.44
N TRP A 439 1.02 13.00 -9.65
CA TRP A 439 -0.15 12.44 -10.28
C TRP A 439 0.20 11.22 -11.13
N ARG A 440 -0.82 10.42 -11.38
CA ARG A 440 -0.74 9.20 -12.17
C ARG A 440 -1.92 9.08 -13.08
N LEU A 441 -1.67 8.55 -14.27
CA LEU A 441 -2.69 8.14 -15.21
C LEU A 441 -2.34 6.76 -15.73
N GLY A 442 -3.26 5.83 -15.62
CA GLY A 442 -3.04 4.44 -16.04
C GLY A 442 -4.25 3.85 -16.74
N SER A 443 -3.97 2.79 -17.49
CA SER A 443 -4.99 1.95 -18.09
C SER A 443 -4.61 0.48 -17.88
N ARG A 444 -5.59 -0.30 -17.43
CA ARG A 444 -5.48 -1.74 -17.27
C ARG A 444 -6.48 -2.45 -18.17
N VAL A 445 -6.03 -3.48 -18.88
CA VAL A 445 -6.88 -4.43 -19.59
C VAL A 445 -6.83 -5.77 -18.87
N MET A 446 -8.01 -6.37 -18.62
CA MET A 446 -8.15 -7.69 -18.00
C MET A 446 -8.95 -8.60 -18.92
N TRP A 447 -8.42 -9.79 -19.16
CA TRP A 447 -9.04 -10.85 -19.94
C TRP A 447 -9.24 -12.10 -19.09
N ASN A 448 -10.45 -12.64 -19.10
CA ASN A 448 -10.83 -13.87 -18.43
C ASN A 448 -11.12 -14.96 -19.48
N PRO A 449 -10.11 -15.63 -20.06
CA PRO A 449 -10.30 -16.62 -21.12
C PRO A 449 -11.14 -17.81 -20.69
N VAL A 450 -11.04 -18.17 -19.42
CA VAL A 450 -11.84 -19.22 -18.76
C VAL A 450 -12.17 -18.75 -17.33
N GLN A 451 -13.16 -19.40 -16.73
CA GLN A 451 -13.54 -19.11 -15.35
C GLN A 451 -12.34 -19.20 -14.40
N ASN A 452 -12.22 -18.22 -13.50
CA ASN A 452 -11.16 -18.14 -12.47
C ASN A 452 -9.73 -17.98 -13.01
N LEU A 453 -9.53 -17.63 -14.28
CA LEU A 453 -8.22 -17.25 -14.82
C LEU A 453 -8.29 -15.79 -15.27
N ASP A 454 -7.45 -14.97 -14.67
CA ASP A 454 -7.27 -13.56 -15.01
C ASP A 454 -5.94 -13.37 -15.72
N VAL A 455 -5.93 -12.73 -16.88
CA VAL A 455 -4.74 -12.25 -17.58
C VAL A 455 -4.85 -10.75 -17.71
N GLY A 456 -3.86 -10.02 -17.24
CA GLY A 456 -3.92 -8.56 -17.18
C GLY A 456 -2.66 -7.88 -17.68
N LEU A 457 -2.85 -6.73 -18.31
CA LEU A 457 -1.80 -5.79 -18.69
C LEU A 457 -2.19 -4.40 -18.21
N GLU A 458 -1.28 -3.70 -17.57
CA GLU A 458 -1.45 -2.32 -17.11
C GLU A 458 -0.26 -1.48 -17.57
N VAL A 459 -0.54 -0.27 -18.03
CA VAL A 459 0.47 0.75 -18.32
C VAL A 459 0.05 2.02 -17.62
N PHE A 460 0.99 2.68 -16.96
CA PHE A 460 0.72 3.96 -16.31
C PHE A 460 1.91 4.91 -16.40
N TYR A 461 1.57 6.19 -16.42
CA TYR A 461 2.47 7.31 -16.36
C TYR A 461 2.36 7.97 -14.99
N SER A 462 3.49 8.25 -14.38
CA SER A 462 3.59 8.97 -13.12
C SER A 462 4.43 10.22 -13.30
N LYS A 463 4.01 11.34 -12.71
CA LYS A 463 4.79 12.56 -12.65
C LYS A 463 4.88 13.05 -11.21
N VAL A 464 6.08 13.44 -10.80
CA VAL A 464 6.37 14.16 -9.56
C VAL A 464 6.73 15.59 -9.91
N ASN A 465 5.96 16.55 -9.41
CA ASN A 465 6.33 17.96 -9.38
C ASN A 465 7.10 18.15 -8.07
N THR A 466 8.39 18.37 -8.18
CA THR A 466 9.35 18.24 -7.08
C THR A 466 9.25 19.37 -6.07
N ALA A 467 9.52 19.07 -4.80
CA ALA A 467 9.98 20.08 -3.86
C ALA A 467 11.38 20.61 -4.26
N PHE A 468 11.76 21.79 -3.80
CA PHE A 468 13.10 22.37 -3.95
C PHE A 468 13.61 22.46 -5.40
N ALA A 469 12.74 22.72 -6.36
CA ALA A 469 13.09 22.79 -7.77
C ALA A 469 14.23 23.80 -8.04
N GLY A 470 15.24 23.38 -8.80
CA GLY A 470 16.42 24.22 -9.13
C GLY A 470 17.58 24.11 -8.15
N GLN A 471 17.40 23.48 -6.99
CA GLN A 471 18.49 23.16 -6.08
C GLN A 471 19.46 22.15 -6.71
N THR A 472 20.71 22.16 -6.25
CA THR A 472 21.71 21.18 -6.67
C THR A 472 22.11 20.29 -5.50
N ILE A 473 22.20 19.01 -5.76
CA ILE A 473 22.66 18.01 -4.80
C ILE A 473 23.85 17.24 -5.35
N ALA A 474 24.83 17.02 -4.48
CA ALA A 474 25.97 16.19 -4.83
C ALA A 474 25.56 14.70 -4.77
N GLY A 475 25.86 13.95 -5.81
CA GLY A 475 25.65 12.51 -5.84
C GLY A 475 26.69 11.76 -4.99
N ASN A 476 26.32 10.55 -4.54
CA ASN A 476 27.21 9.71 -3.75
C ASN A 476 28.06 8.81 -4.65
N ALA A 477 29.34 9.12 -4.74
CA ALA A 477 30.29 8.35 -5.55
C ALA A 477 30.44 6.89 -5.07
N SER A 478 30.29 6.62 -3.78
CA SER A 478 30.35 5.25 -3.24
C SER A 478 29.11 4.39 -3.62
N GLN A 479 28.06 5.06 -4.10
CA GLN A 479 26.83 4.41 -4.60
C GLN A 479 26.73 4.48 -6.14
N GLY A 480 27.82 4.81 -6.84
CA GLY A 480 27.85 4.90 -8.29
C GLY A 480 27.33 6.23 -8.86
N LEU A 481 26.98 7.18 -8.02
CA LEU A 481 26.40 8.48 -8.39
C LEU A 481 27.42 9.61 -8.15
N GLY A 482 28.50 9.64 -8.91
CA GLY A 482 29.43 10.77 -8.90
C GLY A 482 28.82 11.99 -9.61
N GLY A 483 29.08 13.21 -9.10
CA GLY A 483 28.68 14.45 -9.75
C GLY A 483 27.62 15.25 -9.00
N THR A 484 27.12 16.28 -9.65
CA THR A 484 26.07 17.17 -9.12
C THR A 484 24.80 17.01 -9.93
N TYR A 485 23.67 16.84 -9.26
CA TYR A 485 22.36 16.69 -9.86
C TYR A 485 21.49 17.90 -9.55
N VAL A 486 20.67 18.31 -10.51
CA VAL A 486 19.68 19.37 -10.33
C VAL A 486 18.37 18.73 -9.89
N VAL A 487 17.74 19.31 -8.86
CA VAL A 487 16.39 18.91 -8.43
C VAL A 487 15.39 19.50 -9.40
N GLN A 488 14.64 18.62 -10.06
CA GLN A 488 13.69 18.98 -11.09
C GLN A 488 12.54 17.98 -11.13
N ASP A 489 11.44 18.38 -11.77
CA ASP A 489 10.33 17.48 -12.03
C ASP A 489 10.77 16.23 -12.78
N GLU A 490 10.26 15.09 -12.37
CA GLU A 490 10.56 13.80 -12.99
C GLU A 490 9.29 13.04 -13.34
N ASN A 491 9.41 12.18 -14.36
CA ASN A 491 8.32 11.33 -14.80
C ASN A 491 8.78 9.92 -15.12
N LEU A 492 7.84 8.98 -15.04
CA LEU A 492 8.13 7.57 -15.26
C LEU A 492 6.96 6.87 -15.96
N TRP A 493 7.27 6.11 -17.00
CA TRP A 493 6.38 5.11 -17.56
C TRP A 493 6.64 3.77 -16.90
N SER A 494 5.57 3.10 -16.47
CA SER A 494 5.63 1.79 -15.86
C SER A 494 4.62 0.85 -16.52
N ALA A 495 4.92 -0.44 -16.50
CA ALA A 495 4.03 -1.47 -17.00
C ALA A 495 4.00 -2.65 -16.04
N ALA A 496 2.86 -3.32 -15.97
CA ALA A 496 2.66 -4.54 -15.20
C ALA A 496 1.90 -5.57 -16.04
N PHE A 497 2.34 -6.81 -15.96
CA PHE A 497 1.65 -7.98 -16.52
C PHE A 497 1.31 -8.93 -15.38
N ARG A 498 0.11 -9.53 -15.43
CA ARG A 498 -0.36 -10.48 -14.43
C ARG A 498 -1.04 -11.68 -15.07
N VAL A 499 -0.75 -12.85 -14.54
CA VAL A 499 -1.57 -14.05 -14.71
C VAL A 499 -1.96 -14.55 -13.32
N GLN A 500 -3.25 -14.73 -13.08
CA GLN A 500 -3.77 -15.17 -11.79
C GLN A 500 -4.80 -16.26 -11.97
N ARG A 501 -4.60 -17.36 -11.28
CA ARG A 501 -5.59 -18.42 -11.13
C ARG A 501 -6.22 -18.34 -9.76
N ASN A 502 -7.51 -18.00 -9.70
CA ASN A 502 -8.29 -18.08 -8.47
C ASN A 502 -8.73 -19.53 -8.26
N PHE A 503 -8.63 -20.03 -7.07
CA PHE A 503 -9.22 -21.29 -6.67
C PHE A 503 -10.26 -21.00 -5.61
N TRP A 504 -11.44 -21.41 -5.88
CA TRP A 504 -12.68 -21.11 -5.20
C TRP A 504 -13.35 -19.77 -5.56
N PRO A 505 -14.68 -19.83 -5.77
CA PRO A 505 -15.50 -18.67 -6.07
C PRO A 505 -15.64 -17.72 -4.90
#